data_ab3539bbbfd57c810bc3c8a91cdeb401
#
_entry.id   ab3539bbbfd57c810bc3c8a91cdeb401
#
_cell.length_a   1.000
_cell.length_b   1.000
_cell.length_c   1.000
_cell.angle_alpha   90.00
_cell.angle_beta   90.00
_cell.angle_gamma   90.00
#
_symmetry.space_group_name_H-M   'P 1'
#
loop_
_entity.id
_entity.type
_entity.pdbx_description
1 polymer ?
#
loop_
_entity_poly.entity_id
_entity_poly.type
_entity_poly.pdbx_seq_one_letter_code
_entity_poly.pdbx_strand_id
1 'polypeptide(L)'
;IQNRMWPRLSNSRGWLKQPKNWKGAPKSKLDTLSQYKYSLVIENSMDYMTEKLFDAFFARCIPVYVGPSVDKFDIPAQLVVQVDPTLSSIQRGIEIAKSMDYEQWRATLNAWLMDDLVSNKWSATNVYDAIASEVSNLIKNSQK
;
A
#
# COMPACT_ATOMS: atom_id res chain seq x y z
N ILE A 1 -10.26 -17.21 16.94
CA ILE A 1 -9.68 -16.23 15.99
C ILE A 1 -9.15 -17.05 14.82
N GLN A 2 -9.96 -17.18 13.75
CA GLN A 2 -9.55 -17.91 12.55
C GLN A 2 -8.70 -16.95 11.69
N ASN A 3 -7.38 -17.15 11.72
CA ASN A 3 -6.48 -16.62 10.68
C ASN A 3 -6.92 -17.20 9.32
N ARG A 4 -7.72 -16.45 8.57
CA ARG A 4 -7.90 -16.73 7.14
C ARG A 4 -6.62 -16.30 6.43
N MET A 5 -5.61 -17.15 6.49
CA MET A 5 -4.50 -17.05 5.53
C MET A 5 -5.10 -17.27 4.14
N TRP A 6 -4.94 -16.27 3.28
CA TRP A 6 -5.11 -16.46 1.85
C TRP A 6 -4.22 -17.65 1.46
N PRO A 7 -4.74 -18.63 0.71
CA PRO A 7 -3.88 -19.70 0.23
C PRO A 7 -2.70 -19.05 -0.49
N ARG A 8 -1.49 -19.32 -0.01
CA ARG A 8 -0.28 -18.94 -0.72
C ARG A 8 -0.45 -19.47 -2.14
N LEU A 9 -0.58 -18.59 -3.11
CA LEU A 9 -0.46 -18.91 -4.52
C LEU A 9 1.03 -19.21 -4.82
N SER A 10 1.61 -20.08 -3.99
CA SER A 10 2.95 -20.55 -4.16
C SER A 10 2.94 -21.64 -5.21
N ASN A 11 3.48 -21.32 -6.37
CA ASN A 11 4.00 -22.30 -7.35
C ASN A 11 3.10 -23.41 -7.85
N SER A 12 1.79 -23.25 -7.90
CA SER A 12 0.95 -24.09 -8.75
C SER A 12 1.11 -23.63 -10.21
N ARG A 13 2.25 -23.94 -10.78
CA ARG A 13 2.46 -23.83 -12.23
C ARG A 13 1.33 -24.56 -12.95
N GLY A 14 0.32 -23.83 -13.39
CA GLY A 14 -0.72 -24.40 -14.25
C GLY A 14 -2.16 -23.98 -13.99
N TRP A 15 -2.52 -23.29 -12.88
CA TRP A 15 -3.93 -23.03 -12.56
C TRP A 15 -4.42 -21.62 -12.89
N LEU A 16 -3.55 -20.64 -13.01
CA LEU A 16 -3.93 -19.31 -13.45
C LEU A 16 -3.33 -19.07 -14.83
N LYS A 17 -4.17 -19.07 -15.85
CA LYS A 17 -3.77 -18.53 -17.16
C LYS A 17 -3.35 -17.08 -16.96
N GLN A 18 -2.15 -16.76 -17.41
CA GLN A 18 -1.70 -15.36 -17.36
C GLN A 18 -2.74 -14.48 -18.07
N PRO A 19 -3.10 -13.32 -17.48
CA PRO A 19 -4.00 -12.38 -18.14
C PRO A 19 -3.46 -12.03 -19.53
N LYS A 20 -4.36 -11.84 -20.50
CA LYS A 20 -3.96 -11.47 -21.89
C LYS A 20 -3.07 -10.23 -21.94
N ASN A 21 -3.19 -9.36 -20.95
CA ASN A 21 -2.44 -8.10 -20.85
C ASN A 21 -1.18 -8.20 -19.95
N TRP A 22 -0.80 -9.41 -19.55
CA TRP A 22 0.41 -9.61 -18.75
C TRP A 22 1.66 -9.27 -19.54
N LYS A 23 2.43 -8.28 -19.07
CA LYS A 23 3.65 -7.79 -19.72
C LYS A 23 4.94 -8.29 -19.07
N GLY A 24 4.84 -9.21 -18.12
CA GLY A 24 5.98 -9.72 -17.38
C GLY A 24 6.28 -8.93 -16.10
N ALA A 25 7.33 -9.34 -15.39
CA ALA A 25 7.82 -8.62 -14.23
C ALA A 25 8.53 -7.33 -14.69
N PRO A 26 8.22 -6.16 -14.08
CA PRO A 26 8.84 -4.90 -14.46
C PRO A 26 10.32 -4.90 -14.01
N LYS A 27 11.19 -4.24 -14.78
CA LYS A 27 12.57 -3.98 -14.38
C LYS A 27 12.66 -2.98 -13.23
N SER A 28 11.79 -1.97 -13.25
CA SER A 28 11.59 -1.00 -12.20
C SER A 28 10.09 -0.89 -11.94
N LYS A 29 9.68 -1.13 -10.70
CA LYS A 29 8.29 -1.05 -10.26
C LYS A 29 7.80 0.38 -10.32
N LEU A 30 8.61 1.32 -9.85
CA LEU A 30 8.26 2.74 -9.79
C LEU A 30 8.10 3.34 -11.18
N ASP A 31 9.06 3.09 -12.09
CA ASP A 31 8.99 3.58 -13.47
C ASP A 31 7.79 3.01 -14.23
N THR A 32 7.43 1.76 -13.92
CA THR A 32 6.25 1.15 -14.54
C THR A 32 4.96 1.78 -14.01
N LEU A 33 4.83 1.95 -12.69
CA LEU A 33 3.66 2.55 -12.08
C LEU A 33 3.47 4.01 -12.50
N SER A 34 4.56 4.79 -12.64
CA SER A 34 4.49 6.21 -13.01
C SER A 34 3.87 6.48 -14.39
N GLN A 35 3.68 5.45 -15.21
CA GLN A 35 2.97 5.54 -16.50
C GLN A 35 1.45 5.49 -16.36
N TYR A 36 0.94 5.28 -15.15
CA TYR A 36 -0.50 5.12 -14.87
C TYR A 36 -0.99 6.17 -13.87
N LYS A 37 -2.25 6.59 -14.01
CA LYS A 37 -2.91 7.48 -13.04
C LYS A 37 -3.44 6.74 -11.81
N TYR A 38 -3.72 5.45 -11.93
CA TYR A 38 -4.37 4.63 -10.92
C TYR A 38 -3.59 3.35 -10.69
N SER A 39 -3.55 2.88 -9.45
CA SER A 39 -2.95 1.61 -9.10
C SER A 39 -3.88 0.80 -8.19
N LEU A 40 -4.07 -0.47 -8.49
CA LEU A 40 -4.73 -1.39 -7.57
C LEU A 40 -3.67 -1.95 -6.61
N VAL A 41 -3.82 -1.59 -5.34
CA VAL A 41 -2.91 -1.99 -4.27
C VAL A 41 -3.62 -2.98 -3.37
N ILE A 42 -3.12 -4.21 -3.30
CA ILE A 42 -3.69 -5.28 -2.46
C ILE A 42 -2.62 -5.75 -1.48
N GLU A 43 -2.91 -5.61 -0.19
CA GLU A 43 -2.05 -6.13 0.85
C GLU A 43 -2.25 -7.63 1.04
N ASN A 44 -1.23 -8.29 1.57
CA ASN A 44 -1.27 -9.73 1.82
C ASN A 44 -2.09 -10.09 3.07
N SER A 45 -2.39 -9.11 3.93
CA SER A 45 -3.17 -9.24 5.15
C SER A 45 -3.96 -7.96 5.40
N MET A 46 -5.03 -8.08 6.19
CA MET A 46 -5.79 -6.94 6.70
C MET A 46 -5.20 -6.39 8.02
N ASP A 47 -4.10 -6.96 8.49
CA ASP A 47 -3.50 -6.61 9.79
C ASP A 47 -2.32 -5.65 9.65
N TYR A 48 -1.64 -5.61 8.51
CA TYR A 48 -0.46 -4.77 8.29
C TYR A 48 -0.42 -4.18 6.88
N MET A 49 0.16 -3.01 6.79
CA MET A 49 0.45 -2.30 5.55
C MET A 49 1.90 -2.57 5.14
N THR A 50 2.15 -2.61 3.85
CA THR A 50 3.48 -2.77 3.28
C THR A 50 3.87 -1.56 2.43
N GLU A 51 5.06 -1.61 1.82
CA GLU A 51 5.56 -0.56 0.93
C GLU A 51 4.70 -0.31 -0.32
N LYS A 52 3.77 -1.23 -0.66
CA LYS A 52 2.98 -1.16 -1.90
C LYS A 52 2.15 0.12 -2.02
N LEU A 53 1.60 0.60 -0.90
CA LEU A 53 0.82 1.84 -0.89
C LEU A 53 1.72 3.05 -1.14
N PHE A 54 2.92 3.08 -0.53
CA PHE A 54 3.91 4.11 -0.77
C PHE A 54 4.48 4.08 -2.18
N ASP A 55 4.67 2.89 -2.77
CA ASP A 55 5.06 2.78 -4.19
C ASP A 55 4.03 3.46 -5.11
N ALA A 56 2.74 3.31 -4.83
CA ALA A 56 1.70 4.02 -5.58
C ALA A 56 1.77 5.54 -5.38
N PHE A 57 2.00 6.01 -4.16
CA PHE A 57 2.17 7.45 -3.86
C PHE A 57 3.40 8.04 -4.55
N PHE A 58 4.55 7.38 -4.46
CA PHE A 58 5.78 7.84 -5.12
C PHE A 58 5.67 7.82 -6.64
N ALA A 59 4.93 6.87 -7.20
CA ALA A 59 4.61 6.82 -8.63
C ALA A 59 3.52 7.82 -9.05
N ARG A 60 2.92 8.58 -8.12
CA ARG A 60 1.81 9.50 -8.38
C ARG A 60 0.55 8.80 -8.92
N CYS A 61 0.30 7.57 -8.47
CA CYS A 61 -0.92 6.84 -8.79
C CYS A 61 -1.95 7.00 -7.67
N ILE A 62 -3.20 7.32 -7.99
CA ILE A 62 -4.31 7.22 -7.03
C ILE A 62 -4.49 5.74 -6.69
N PRO A 63 -4.31 5.32 -5.42
CA PRO A 63 -4.45 3.93 -5.04
C PRO A 63 -5.91 3.55 -4.81
N VAL A 64 -6.37 2.49 -5.48
CA VAL A 64 -7.53 1.71 -5.06
C VAL A 64 -6.98 0.62 -4.14
N TYR A 65 -7.27 0.73 -2.85
CA TYR A 65 -6.54 0.02 -1.80
C TYR A 65 -7.38 -1.02 -1.09
N VAL A 66 -6.86 -2.24 -1.04
CA VAL A 66 -7.37 -3.36 -0.24
C VAL A 66 -6.35 -3.69 0.83
N GLY A 67 -6.65 -3.39 2.07
CA GLY A 67 -5.74 -3.58 3.20
C GLY A 67 -6.32 -3.03 4.49
N PRO A 68 -5.52 -2.96 5.57
CA PRO A 68 -5.94 -2.38 6.83
C PRO A 68 -6.35 -0.90 6.65
N SER A 69 -7.20 -0.38 7.56
CA SER A 69 -7.60 1.03 7.52
C SER A 69 -6.38 1.95 7.55
N VAL A 70 -6.34 2.89 6.60
CA VAL A 70 -5.23 3.85 6.46
C VAL A 70 -5.15 4.82 7.64
N ASP A 71 -6.25 5.04 8.36
CA ASP A 71 -6.29 5.89 9.55
C ASP A 71 -5.36 5.39 10.67
N LYS A 72 -5.13 4.07 10.73
CA LYS A 72 -4.19 3.46 11.70
C LYS A 72 -2.74 3.89 11.47
N PHE A 73 -2.45 4.45 10.32
CA PHE A 73 -1.10 4.83 9.89
C PHE A 73 -0.95 6.34 9.68
N ASP A 74 -1.94 7.13 10.10
CA ASP A 74 -1.99 8.59 9.92
C ASP A 74 -1.88 9.01 8.44
N ILE A 75 -2.40 8.18 7.54
CA ILE A 75 -2.51 8.50 6.12
C ILE A 75 -3.87 9.16 5.87
N PRO A 76 -3.90 10.37 5.28
CA PRO A 76 -5.15 11.06 5.01
C PRO A 76 -6.07 10.24 4.09
N ALA A 77 -7.31 10.01 4.55
CA ALA A 77 -8.28 9.16 3.83
C ALA A 77 -8.56 9.65 2.40
N GLN A 78 -8.47 10.97 2.14
CA GLN A 78 -8.65 11.54 0.81
C GLN A 78 -7.56 11.16 -0.21
N LEU A 79 -6.43 10.62 0.25
CA LEU A 79 -5.36 10.16 -0.63
C LEU A 79 -5.57 8.74 -1.14
N VAL A 80 -6.55 8.00 -0.60
CA VAL A 80 -6.73 6.57 -0.84
C VAL A 80 -8.19 6.25 -1.11
N VAL A 81 -8.47 5.48 -2.15
CA VAL A 81 -9.79 4.88 -2.35
C VAL A 81 -9.77 3.50 -1.70
N GLN A 82 -10.08 3.46 -0.40
CA GLN A 82 -10.10 2.20 0.35
C GLN A 82 -11.35 1.38 0.03
N VAL A 83 -11.18 0.08 -0.21
CA VAL A 83 -12.26 -0.83 -0.64
C VAL A 83 -12.13 -2.19 0.05
N ASP A 84 -13.25 -2.91 0.14
CA ASP A 84 -13.27 -4.29 0.61
C ASP A 84 -12.67 -5.26 -0.41
N PRO A 85 -12.18 -6.44 0.01
CA PRO A 85 -11.59 -7.45 -0.86
C PRO A 85 -12.65 -8.23 -1.67
N THR A 86 -13.58 -7.51 -2.30
CA THR A 86 -14.60 -8.07 -3.19
C THR A 86 -14.51 -7.44 -4.57
N LEU A 87 -14.82 -8.22 -5.60
CA LEU A 87 -14.77 -7.73 -6.98
C LEU A 87 -15.66 -6.50 -7.19
N SER A 88 -16.87 -6.51 -6.63
CA SER A 88 -17.81 -5.39 -6.74
C SER A 88 -17.31 -4.12 -6.05
N SER A 89 -16.67 -4.26 -4.87
CA SER A 89 -16.10 -3.13 -4.15
C SER A 89 -14.89 -2.54 -4.90
N ILE A 90 -14.02 -3.40 -5.43
CA ILE A 90 -12.87 -2.98 -6.24
C ILE A 90 -13.34 -2.25 -7.51
N GLN A 91 -14.34 -2.80 -8.23
CA GLN A 91 -14.88 -2.15 -9.42
C GLN A 91 -15.45 -0.76 -9.11
N ARG A 92 -16.23 -0.64 -8.02
CA ARG A 92 -16.72 0.66 -7.54
C ARG A 92 -15.57 1.61 -7.18
N GLY A 93 -14.55 1.12 -6.50
CA GLY A 93 -13.36 1.90 -6.15
C GLY A 93 -12.62 2.44 -7.38
N ILE A 94 -12.52 1.65 -8.44
CA ILE A 94 -11.94 2.11 -9.71
C ILE A 94 -12.76 3.27 -10.31
N GLU A 95 -14.09 3.19 -10.29
CA GLU A 95 -14.93 4.28 -10.81
C GLU A 95 -14.83 5.54 -9.93
N ILE A 96 -14.74 5.39 -8.61
CA ILE A 96 -14.46 6.51 -7.70
C ILE A 96 -13.12 7.15 -8.04
N ALA A 97 -12.05 6.36 -8.16
CA ALA A 97 -10.72 6.88 -8.49
C ALA A 97 -10.71 7.64 -9.82
N LYS A 98 -11.44 7.16 -10.83
CA LYS A 98 -11.57 7.82 -12.13
C LYS A 98 -12.32 9.15 -12.05
N SER A 99 -13.24 9.32 -11.11
CA SER A 99 -14.01 10.55 -10.92
C SER A 99 -13.28 11.62 -10.11
N MET A 100 -12.17 11.27 -9.46
CA MET A 100 -11.38 12.22 -8.68
C MET A 100 -10.65 13.21 -9.56
N ASP A 101 -10.56 14.46 -9.10
CA ASP A 101 -9.66 15.46 -9.71
C ASP A 101 -8.21 15.05 -9.43
N TYR A 102 -7.54 14.55 -10.46
CA TYR A 102 -6.17 14.04 -10.36
C TYR A 102 -5.16 15.13 -9.97
N GLU A 103 -5.32 16.35 -10.47
CA GLU A 103 -4.37 17.42 -10.16
C GLU A 103 -4.53 17.91 -8.72
N GLN A 104 -5.76 18.02 -8.25
CA GLN A 104 -6.05 18.34 -6.85
C GLN A 104 -5.54 17.23 -5.92
N TRP A 105 -5.80 15.97 -6.24
CA TRP A 105 -5.29 14.83 -5.50
C TRP A 105 -3.76 14.84 -5.43
N ARG A 106 -3.09 15.08 -6.56
CA ARG A 106 -1.63 15.15 -6.65
C ARG A 106 -1.05 16.29 -5.82
N ALA A 107 -1.70 17.45 -5.81
CA ALA A 107 -1.31 18.57 -4.98
C ALA A 107 -1.42 18.23 -3.48
N THR A 108 -2.52 17.60 -3.08
CA THR A 108 -2.74 17.13 -1.70
C THR A 108 -1.69 16.09 -1.29
N LEU A 109 -1.40 15.13 -2.16
CA LEU A 109 -0.36 14.13 -1.92
C LEU A 109 1.02 14.78 -1.73
N ASN A 110 1.38 15.73 -2.61
CA ASN A 110 2.67 16.41 -2.51
C ASN A 110 2.79 17.20 -1.20
N ALA A 111 1.75 17.93 -0.82
CA ALA A 111 1.73 18.67 0.44
C ALA A 111 1.92 17.73 1.65
N TRP A 112 1.23 16.59 1.66
CA TRP A 112 1.37 15.58 2.70
C TRP A 112 2.75 14.93 2.75
N LEU A 113 3.33 14.56 1.61
CA LEU A 113 4.68 13.97 1.54
C LEU A 113 5.79 14.96 1.92
N MET A 114 5.57 16.26 1.77
CA MET A 114 6.50 17.32 2.14
C MET A 114 6.37 17.76 3.60
N ASP A 115 5.37 17.27 4.33
CA ASP A 115 5.21 17.53 5.74
C ASP A 115 6.37 16.86 6.52
N ASP A 116 7.07 17.65 7.34
CA ASP A 116 8.23 17.18 8.11
C ASP A 116 7.86 16.05 9.08
N LEU A 117 6.64 16.05 9.62
CA LEU A 117 6.16 14.97 10.48
C LEU A 117 6.02 13.67 9.71
N VAL A 118 5.53 13.74 8.48
CA VAL A 118 5.34 12.58 7.60
C VAL A 118 6.70 12.05 7.13
N SER A 119 7.57 12.93 6.64
CA SER A 119 8.89 12.56 6.15
C SER A 119 9.75 11.94 7.26
N ASN A 120 9.68 12.47 8.48
CA ASN A 120 10.35 11.92 9.65
C ASN A 120 9.76 10.57 10.06
N LYS A 121 8.44 10.44 10.15
CA LYS A 121 7.78 9.21 10.59
C LYS A 121 8.11 8.02 9.68
N TRP A 122 8.13 8.25 8.37
CA TRP A 122 8.32 7.19 7.36
C TRP A 122 9.74 7.14 6.78
N SER A 123 10.68 7.91 7.35
CA SER A 123 12.08 7.77 6.96
C SER A 123 12.63 6.40 7.36
N ALA A 124 13.47 5.82 6.52
CA ALA A 124 14.09 4.53 6.80
C ALA A 124 14.83 4.54 8.15
N THR A 125 15.55 5.63 8.44
CA THR A 125 16.27 5.79 9.70
C THR A 125 15.35 5.70 10.90
N ASN A 126 14.26 6.47 10.93
CA ASN A 126 13.34 6.50 12.07
C ASN A 126 12.59 5.17 12.24
N VAL A 127 12.26 4.48 11.14
CA VAL A 127 11.66 3.13 11.20
C VAL A 127 12.64 2.14 11.80
N TYR A 128 13.92 2.15 11.40
CA TYR A 128 14.93 1.27 11.97
C TYR A 128 15.21 1.59 13.45
N ASP A 129 15.27 2.86 13.82
CA ASP A 129 15.48 3.27 15.20
C ASP A 129 14.31 2.86 16.11
N ALA A 130 13.07 2.98 15.64
CA ALA A 130 11.89 2.52 16.34
C ALA A 130 11.91 1.00 16.56
N ILE A 131 12.25 0.21 15.53
CA ILE A 131 12.39 -1.25 15.62
C ILE A 131 13.50 -1.61 16.61
N ALA A 132 14.68 -0.99 16.51
CA ALA A 132 15.81 -1.26 17.39
C ALA A 132 15.47 -0.95 18.88
N SER A 133 14.75 0.14 19.12
CA SER A 133 14.29 0.52 20.46
C SER A 133 13.30 -0.51 21.03
N GLU A 134 12.33 -0.96 20.21
CA GLU A 134 11.34 -1.95 20.64
C GLU A 134 11.99 -3.30 20.93
N VAL A 135 12.89 -3.78 20.08
CA VAL A 135 13.66 -5.02 20.31
C VAL A 135 14.48 -4.92 21.59
N SER A 136 15.13 -3.78 21.84
CA SER A 136 15.91 -3.55 23.06
C SER A 136 15.03 -3.61 24.32
N ASN A 137 13.82 -3.06 24.26
CA ASN A 137 12.87 -3.09 25.37
C ASN A 137 12.36 -4.53 25.64
N LEU A 138 12.07 -5.30 24.58
CA LEU A 138 11.66 -6.70 24.70
C LEU A 138 12.75 -7.57 25.35
N ILE A 139 14.03 -7.37 24.97
CA ILE A 139 15.16 -8.09 25.57
C ILE A 139 15.30 -7.75 27.06
N LYS A 140 15.23 -6.47 27.43
CA LYS A 140 15.33 -6.04 28.85
C LYS A 140 14.18 -6.60 29.70
N ASN A 141 12.98 -6.72 29.14
CA ASN A 141 11.81 -7.24 29.86
C ASN A 141 11.82 -8.76 29.98
N SER A 142 12.51 -9.49 29.10
CA SER A 142 12.65 -10.94 29.13
C SER A 142 13.72 -11.43 30.12
N GLN A 143 14.53 -10.51 30.67
CA GLN A 143 15.59 -10.81 31.66
C GLN A 143 15.16 -10.55 33.12
N LYS A 144 13.90 -10.17 33.33
CA LYS A 144 13.25 -10.05 34.66
C LYS A 144 12.35 -11.24 34.94
#